data_94c835bdd5c098670f3e554fb9eebd0f
#
_entry.id   94c835bdd5c098670f3e554fb9eebd0f
#
_cell.length_a   1.000
_cell.length_b   1.000
_cell.length_c   1.000
_cell.angle_alpha   90.00
_cell.angle_beta   90.00
_cell.angle_gamma   90.00
#
_symmetry.space_group_name_H-M   'P 1'
#
loop_
_entity.id
_entity.type
_entity.pdbx_description
1 polymer ?
#
loop_
_entity_poly.entity_id
_entity_poly.type
_entity_poly.pdbx_seq_one_letter_code
_entity_poly.pdbx_strand_id
1 'polypeptide(L)'
;MTFTDVLVVGAGLAGIRTVHCLRDAGHTGSITLLNGENTPPYDRPPLSKDLLTHPEAVLLDEDLALNTPAAATTIAHNTRALTLTAIPVHPQATAHHPPPHPEPRWQVTTTGGECWDAHHVVLATGASAITPPAWESVATLRTLDDAARLRAALTTPAHVAIIGGGWIGIELAAHLHAHGHTITIYEAAPTLLAAQLGAEHGARISTLLPNITIHTSTVITNVTHDHDRTRVTAQPPHGPSWQASYDVVVAALGATPHTELLTTLPEAAPLPPGSPIPANNNGQVTINGQVLPGLHAVGDCATWADPHWGAITPGHWMTALTAPTLLAAAIIASDNNEQPPPIPRPAPHTFSRIGPHHIDVFGVPHQDHTTTTRVYSATSWVTFYHTDDALLTAVLIVNSPRDTAGARKLLAHGPTHVNSASLTDTTVPLKTLRTHP
;
A
#
# COMPACT_ATOMS: atom_id res chain seq x y z
N MET A 1 -4.77 5.35 33.01
CA MET A 1 -3.59 4.93 32.18
C MET A 1 -3.60 3.41 32.13
N THR A 2 -3.51 2.86 30.98
CA THR A 2 -3.49 1.41 30.74
C THR A 2 -2.13 1.07 30.11
N PHE A 3 -1.48 0.04 30.62
CA PHE A 3 -0.20 -0.44 30.10
C PHE A 3 -0.40 -1.62 29.15
N THR A 4 0.44 -1.69 28.11
CA THR A 4 0.55 -2.84 27.21
C THR A 4 2.02 -3.00 26.77
N ASP A 5 2.48 -4.22 26.51
CA ASP A 5 3.85 -4.45 26.03
C ASP A 5 4.01 -3.93 24.61
N VAL A 6 3.05 -4.24 23.73
CA VAL A 6 3.01 -3.77 22.35
C VAL A 6 1.67 -3.12 22.04
N LEU A 7 1.69 -1.86 21.60
CA LEU A 7 0.52 -1.13 21.11
C LEU A 7 0.58 -1.03 19.58
N VAL A 8 -0.37 -1.66 18.91
CA VAL A 8 -0.51 -1.57 17.44
C VAL A 8 -1.58 -0.55 17.10
N VAL A 9 -1.21 0.51 16.39
CA VAL A 9 -2.10 1.61 16.01
C VAL A 9 -2.55 1.44 14.58
N GLY A 10 -3.77 0.96 14.38
CA GLY A 10 -4.40 0.67 13.10
C GLY A 10 -4.60 -0.83 12.86
N ALA A 11 -5.84 -1.20 12.56
CA ALA A 11 -6.28 -2.58 12.35
C ALA A 11 -6.46 -2.95 10.86
N GLY A 12 -5.71 -2.33 9.96
CA GLY A 12 -5.60 -2.80 8.58
C GLY A 12 -4.74 -4.06 8.48
N LEU A 13 -4.52 -4.59 7.25
CA LEU A 13 -3.76 -5.81 7.00
C LEU A 13 -2.42 -5.85 7.75
N ALA A 14 -1.62 -4.76 7.67
CA ALA A 14 -0.32 -4.70 8.34
C ALA A 14 -0.43 -4.78 9.87
N GLY A 15 -1.42 -4.13 10.48
CA GLY A 15 -1.65 -4.17 11.93
C GLY A 15 -2.08 -5.55 12.41
N ILE A 16 -3.07 -6.17 11.74
CA ILE A 16 -3.53 -7.54 12.03
C ILE A 16 -2.37 -8.53 11.92
N ARG A 17 -1.63 -8.48 10.81
CA ARG A 17 -0.47 -9.35 10.61
C ARG A 17 0.62 -9.12 11.66
N THR A 18 0.81 -7.89 12.14
CA THR A 18 1.75 -7.60 13.23
C THR A 18 1.37 -8.35 14.51
N VAL A 19 0.08 -8.30 14.90
CA VAL A 19 -0.41 -9.04 16.09
C VAL A 19 -0.11 -10.53 15.98
N HIS A 20 -0.43 -11.14 14.84
CA HIS A 20 -0.20 -12.56 14.61
C HIS A 20 1.30 -12.91 14.53
N CYS A 21 2.10 -12.15 13.79
CA CYS A 21 3.53 -12.38 13.69
C CYS A 21 4.26 -12.26 15.03
N LEU A 22 3.81 -11.37 15.94
CA LEU A 22 4.33 -11.31 17.31
C LEU A 22 4.05 -12.61 18.07
N ARG A 23 2.85 -13.15 17.98
CA ARG A 23 2.50 -14.44 18.62
C ARG A 23 3.28 -15.60 18.01
N ASP A 24 3.37 -15.66 16.69
CA ASP A 24 4.14 -16.67 15.95
C ASP A 24 5.63 -16.63 16.31
N ALA A 25 6.18 -15.43 16.58
CA ALA A 25 7.55 -15.22 17.04
C ALA A 25 7.76 -15.48 18.54
N GLY A 26 6.70 -15.87 19.29
CA GLY A 26 6.78 -16.24 20.70
C GLY A 26 6.56 -15.08 21.69
N HIS A 27 6.06 -13.93 21.26
CA HIS A 27 5.70 -12.86 22.20
C HIS A 27 4.56 -13.29 23.11
N THR A 28 4.80 -13.32 24.43
CA THR A 28 3.82 -13.73 25.45
C THR A 28 3.18 -12.57 26.20
N GLY A 29 3.74 -11.37 26.06
CA GLY A 29 3.25 -10.15 26.70
C GLY A 29 1.91 -9.66 26.14
N SER A 30 1.40 -8.59 26.70
CA SER A 30 0.15 -7.97 26.25
C SER A 30 0.29 -7.28 24.90
N ILE A 31 -0.69 -7.46 24.01
CA ILE A 31 -0.80 -6.78 22.73
C ILE A 31 -2.15 -6.06 22.68
N THR A 32 -2.11 -4.75 22.52
CA THR A 32 -3.32 -3.95 22.29
C THR A 32 -3.37 -3.49 20.84
N LEU A 33 -4.52 -3.69 20.20
CA LEU A 33 -4.80 -3.26 18.82
C LEU A 33 -5.85 -2.14 18.83
N LEU A 34 -5.49 -0.96 18.32
CA LEU A 34 -6.42 0.14 18.13
C LEU A 34 -7.02 0.08 16.72
N ASN A 35 -8.32 -0.09 16.63
CA ASN A 35 -9.07 -0.02 15.37
C ASN A 35 -9.80 1.32 15.29
N GLY A 36 -9.38 2.19 14.38
CA GLY A 36 -9.98 3.51 14.15
C GLY A 36 -11.29 3.50 13.38
N GLU A 37 -11.70 2.34 12.83
CA GLU A 37 -12.97 2.14 12.13
C GLU A 37 -13.96 1.40 13.04
N ASN A 38 -15.26 1.58 12.76
CA ASN A 38 -16.32 0.90 13.51
C ASN A 38 -16.62 -0.51 12.99
N THR A 39 -15.97 -0.90 11.92
CA THR A 39 -16.11 -2.21 11.27
C THR A 39 -14.99 -3.16 11.70
N PRO A 40 -15.21 -4.48 11.75
CA PRO A 40 -14.14 -5.44 11.86
C PRO A 40 -13.10 -5.23 10.76
N PRO A 41 -11.83 -5.59 10.99
CA PRO A 41 -10.78 -5.45 9.97
C PRO A 41 -11.11 -6.22 8.68
N TYR A 42 -10.98 -5.56 7.55
CA TYR A 42 -11.35 -6.10 6.24
C TYR A 42 -10.25 -5.85 5.19
N ASP A 43 -10.26 -6.67 4.13
CA ASP A 43 -9.36 -6.52 3.00
C ASP A 43 -9.84 -5.41 2.05
N ARG A 44 -8.91 -4.53 1.61
CA ARG A 44 -9.26 -3.36 0.80
C ARG A 44 -9.27 -3.62 -0.72
N PRO A 45 -8.43 -4.49 -1.30
CA PRO A 45 -8.42 -4.76 -2.73
C PRO A 45 -9.77 -5.13 -3.36
N PRO A 46 -10.68 -5.86 -2.69
CA PRO A 46 -12.02 -6.12 -3.22
C PRO A 46 -12.85 -4.87 -3.47
N LEU A 47 -12.60 -3.76 -2.76
CA LEU A 47 -13.36 -2.52 -2.92
C LEU A 47 -13.33 -1.97 -4.35
N SER A 48 -12.19 -2.08 -5.08
CA SER A 48 -12.09 -1.62 -6.47
C SER A 48 -12.40 -2.71 -7.49
N LYS A 49 -12.17 -3.98 -7.13
CA LYS A 49 -12.27 -5.11 -8.05
C LYS A 49 -13.68 -5.71 -8.11
N ASP A 50 -14.41 -5.63 -7.00
CA ASP A 50 -15.69 -6.34 -6.81
C ASP A 50 -16.81 -5.43 -6.24
N LEU A 51 -16.65 -4.10 -6.38
CA LEU A 51 -17.53 -3.07 -5.81
C LEU A 51 -19.02 -3.35 -5.96
N LEU A 52 -19.46 -3.74 -7.16
CA LEU A 52 -20.89 -3.95 -7.48
C LEU A 52 -21.33 -5.41 -7.31
N THR A 53 -20.38 -6.37 -7.23
CA THR A 53 -20.68 -7.80 -7.17
C THR A 53 -20.65 -8.38 -5.76
N HIS A 54 -19.80 -7.83 -4.89
CA HIS A 54 -19.66 -8.28 -3.50
C HIS A 54 -19.79 -7.08 -2.57
N PRO A 55 -21.01 -6.74 -2.13
CA PRO A 55 -21.26 -5.58 -1.27
C PRO A 55 -20.75 -5.78 0.16
N GLU A 56 -20.53 -7.01 0.57
CA GLU A 56 -20.06 -7.36 1.91
C GLU A 56 -18.55 -7.20 2.05
N ALA A 57 -18.12 -6.92 3.28
CA ALA A 57 -16.70 -6.83 3.59
C ALA A 57 -16.05 -8.22 3.55
N VAL A 58 -14.92 -8.34 2.89
CA VAL A 58 -14.06 -9.52 3.04
C VAL A 58 -13.25 -9.35 4.32
N LEU A 59 -13.61 -10.05 5.38
CA LEU A 59 -12.96 -9.91 6.68
C LEU A 59 -11.57 -10.55 6.66
N LEU A 60 -10.57 -9.84 7.19
CA LEU A 60 -9.18 -10.29 7.18
C LEU A 60 -8.96 -11.58 7.98
N ASP A 61 -9.68 -11.76 9.09
CA ASP A 61 -9.58 -12.99 9.89
C ASP A 61 -10.11 -14.21 9.11
N GLU A 62 -11.16 -14.03 8.31
CA GLU A 62 -11.73 -15.09 7.48
C GLU A 62 -10.86 -15.37 6.26
N ASP A 63 -10.44 -14.33 5.53
CA ASP A 63 -9.64 -14.45 4.30
C ASP A 63 -8.27 -15.06 4.54
N LEU A 64 -7.63 -14.71 5.66
CA LEU A 64 -6.29 -15.18 6.02
C LEU A 64 -6.30 -16.36 7.02
N ALA A 65 -7.48 -16.89 7.36
CA ALA A 65 -7.65 -17.93 8.38
C ALA A 65 -6.97 -17.57 9.72
N LEU A 66 -7.19 -16.34 10.19
CA LEU A 66 -6.63 -15.79 11.42
C LEU A 66 -7.69 -15.77 12.54
N ASN A 67 -7.24 -15.56 13.77
CA ASN A 67 -8.11 -15.33 14.92
C ASN A 67 -7.51 -14.18 15.77
N THR A 68 -7.74 -12.96 15.32
CA THR A 68 -7.20 -11.78 15.97
C THR A 68 -7.73 -11.57 17.39
N PRO A 69 -9.01 -11.84 17.72
CA PRO A 69 -9.48 -11.79 19.10
C PRO A 69 -8.75 -12.73 20.07
N ALA A 70 -8.23 -13.86 19.59
CA ALA A 70 -7.43 -14.76 20.41
C ALA A 70 -5.96 -14.34 20.50
N ALA A 71 -5.43 -13.66 19.47
CA ALA A 71 -4.04 -13.22 19.41
C ALA A 71 -3.80 -11.91 20.16
N ALA A 72 -4.70 -10.94 20.07
CA ALA A 72 -4.62 -9.68 20.80
C ALA A 72 -5.12 -9.84 22.26
N THR A 73 -4.46 -9.16 23.20
CA THR A 73 -4.95 -9.06 24.58
C THR A 73 -6.17 -8.14 24.67
N THR A 74 -6.13 -7.06 23.91
CA THR A 74 -7.21 -6.06 23.83
C THR A 74 -7.36 -5.57 22.39
N ILE A 75 -8.62 -5.44 21.94
CA ILE A 75 -8.96 -4.75 20.70
C ILE A 75 -9.87 -3.59 21.06
N ALA A 76 -9.42 -2.36 20.82
CA ALA A 76 -10.21 -1.16 21.03
C ALA A 76 -10.79 -0.69 19.69
N HIS A 77 -12.08 -0.92 19.49
CA HIS A 77 -12.80 -0.51 18.28
C HIS A 77 -13.19 0.98 18.34
N ASN A 78 -13.37 1.60 17.17
CA ASN A 78 -13.71 3.02 17.03
C ASN A 78 -12.77 3.94 17.82
N THR A 79 -11.51 3.55 17.91
CA THR A 79 -10.50 4.21 18.75
C THR A 79 -9.35 4.70 17.87
N ARG A 80 -9.25 6.03 17.72
CA ARG A 80 -8.18 6.68 16.95
C ARG A 80 -7.12 7.22 17.89
N ALA A 81 -5.86 6.94 17.60
CA ALA A 81 -4.73 7.60 18.26
C ALA A 81 -4.68 9.08 17.86
N LEU A 82 -4.44 9.95 18.82
CA LEU A 82 -4.40 11.40 18.63
C LEU A 82 -3.00 11.97 18.84
N THR A 83 -2.29 11.52 19.87
CA THR A 83 -0.92 11.97 20.17
C THR A 83 -0.02 10.78 20.48
N LEU A 84 1.25 10.94 20.17
CA LEU A 84 2.33 10.03 20.54
C LEU A 84 3.40 10.84 21.28
N THR A 85 3.83 10.38 22.45
CA THR A 85 4.81 11.07 23.29
C THR A 85 5.83 10.07 23.81
N ALA A 86 7.11 10.45 23.80
CA ALA A 86 8.15 9.66 24.45
C ALA A 86 8.07 9.84 25.99
N ILE A 87 8.14 8.73 26.72
CA ILE A 87 8.23 8.74 28.18
C ILE A 87 9.70 8.83 28.56
N PRO A 88 10.14 9.85 29.33
CA PRO A 88 11.52 9.95 29.77
C PRO A 88 11.92 8.74 30.63
N VAL A 89 13.01 8.08 30.29
CA VAL A 89 13.63 7.05 31.13
C VAL A 89 14.36 7.75 32.28
N HIS A 90 13.93 7.51 33.53
CA HIS A 90 14.62 8.08 34.69
C HIS A 90 16.00 7.44 34.88
N PRO A 91 17.10 8.23 34.95
CA PRO A 91 18.46 7.71 35.05
C PRO A 91 18.75 6.88 36.33
N GLN A 92 17.90 6.94 37.32
CA GLN A 92 18.09 6.24 38.60
C GLN A 92 17.76 4.75 38.61
N ALA A 93 17.07 4.25 37.56
CA ALA A 93 16.71 2.81 37.44
C ALA A 93 17.90 1.91 37.03
N THR A 94 19.07 2.46 36.71
CA THR A 94 20.14 1.72 36.05
C THR A 94 21.24 1.16 36.98
N ALA A 95 21.19 1.41 38.30
CA ALA A 95 22.42 1.15 39.08
C ALA A 95 22.48 -0.23 39.78
N HIS A 96 21.42 -0.85 40.29
CA HIS A 96 21.58 -2.09 41.07
C HIS A 96 20.51 -3.17 40.95
N HIS A 97 19.33 -2.91 40.39
CA HIS A 97 18.34 -3.93 40.06
C HIS A 97 17.61 -3.45 38.80
N PRO A 98 17.80 -4.07 37.64
CA PRO A 98 16.92 -3.78 36.51
C PRO A 98 15.49 -4.09 36.96
N PRO A 99 14.51 -3.20 36.71
CA PRO A 99 13.11 -3.53 36.98
C PRO A 99 12.76 -4.83 36.27
N PRO A 100 11.90 -5.69 36.85
CA PRO A 100 11.54 -6.97 36.27
C PRO A 100 10.86 -6.83 34.88
N HIS A 101 10.48 -5.63 34.51
CA HIS A 101 9.94 -5.25 33.19
C HIS A 101 10.61 -3.94 32.74
N PRO A 102 10.98 -3.79 31.44
CA PRO A 102 11.48 -2.53 30.91
C PRO A 102 10.42 -1.43 31.14
N GLU A 103 10.86 -0.21 31.48
CA GLU A 103 9.95 0.93 31.64
C GLU A 103 9.26 1.24 30.30
N PRO A 104 7.97 1.66 30.31
CA PRO A 104 7.28 2.13 29.12
C PRO A 104 8.08 3.24 28.44
N ARG A 105 8.19 3.18 27.12
CA ARG A 105 8.92 4.19 26.34
C ARG A 105 8.02 5.19 25.66
N TRP A 106 6.76 4.82 25.42
CA TRP A 106 5.83 5.57 24.63
C TRP A 106 4.46 5.69 25.32
N GLN A 107 3.84 6.85 25.16
CA GLN A 107 2.46 7.07 25.53
C GLN A 107 1.66 7.47 24.29
N VAL A 108 0.50 6.86 24.11
CA VAL A 108 -0.47 7.21 23.06
C VAL A 108 -1.75 7.63 23.71
N THR A 109 -2.25 8.84 23.36
CA THR A 109 -3.61 9.27 23.73
C THR A 109 -4.56 9.05 22.56
N THR A 110 -5.82 8.79 22.86
CA THR A 110 -6.86 8.55 21.86
C THR A 110 -7.87 9.68 21.81
N THR A 111 -8.68 9.73 20.76
CA THR A 111 -9.79 10.69 20.62
C THR A 111 -10.83 10.58 21.74
N GLY A 112 -10.96 9.40 22.39
CA GLY A 112 -11.82 9.16 23.55
C GLY A 112 -11.21 9.63 24.88
N GLY A 113 -9.96 10.15 24.87
CA GLY A 113 -9.25 10.58 26.09
C GLY A 113 -8.58 9.44 26.85
N GLU A 114 -8.57 8.23 26.32
CA GLU A 114 -7.82 7.10 26.88
C GLU A 114 -6.32 7.30 26.67
N CYS A 115 -5.51 6.85 27.66
CA CYS A 115 -4.05 6.88 27.57
C CYS A 115 -3.50 5.47 27.71
N TRP A 116 -2.64 5.10 26.75
CA TRP A 116 -1.93 3.83 26.72
C TRP A 116 -0.43 4.06 26.80
N ASP A 117 0.19 3.46 27.80
CA ASP A 117 1.64 3.40 27.93
C ASP A 117 2.13 2.07 27.36
N ALA A 118 3.21 2.10 26.57
CA ALA A 118 3.71 0.91 25.88
C ALA A 118 5.25 0.86 25.81
N HIS A 119 5.81 -0.36 25.85
CA HIS A 119 7.22 -0.57 25.53
C HIS A 119 7.47 -0.37 24.04
N HIS A 120 6.59 -0.94 23.20
CA HIS A 120 6.65 -0.81 21.76
C HIS A 120 5.36 -0.22 21.21
N VAL A 121 5.48 0.73 20.29
CA VAL A 121 4.36 1.24 19.50
C VAL A 121 4.63 0.90 18.03
N VAL A 122 3.65 0.27 17.39
CA VAL A 122 3.68 -0.04 15.96
C VAL A 122 2.66 0.83 15.24
N LEU A 123 3.14 1.77 14.44
CA LEU A 123 2.31 2.62 13.58
C LEU A 123 1.93 1.83 12.33
N ALA A 124 0.68 1.37 12.27
CA ALA A 124 0.06 0.71 11.12
C ALA A 124 -1.14 1.52 10.62
N THR A 125 -1.03 2.85 10.70
CA THR A 125 -2.10 3.83 10.50
C THR A 125 -2.60 3.90 9.06
N GLY A 126 -1.87 3.35 8.09
CA GLY A 126 -2.28 3.31 6.71
C GLY A 126 -2.20 4.66 6.01
N ALA A 127 -3.15 4.91 5.09
CA ALA A 127 -3.21 6.12 4.27
C ALA A 127 -4.66 6.48 3.93
N SER A 128 -4.93 7.75 3.61
CA SER A 128 -6.20 8.22 3.06
C SER A 128 -6.12 8.47 1.56
N ALA A 129 -7.26 8.37 0.86
CA ALA A 129 -7.35 8.80 -0.53
C ALA A 129 -7.08 10.31 -0.65
N ILE A 130 -6.35 10.70 -1.69
CA ILE A 130 -6.10 12.11 -1.99
C ILE A 130 -7.36 12.71 -2.60
N THR A 131 -7.85 13.79 -1.97
CA THR A 131 -8.93 14.62 -2.49
C THR A 131 -8.49 16.08 -2.42
N PRO A 132 -8.42 16.81 -3.54
CA PRO A 132 -8.15 18.24 -3.50
C PRO A 132 -9.22 18.99 -2.68
N PRO A 133 -8.85 19.95 -1.82
CA PRO A 133 -9.79 20.61 -0.90
C PRO A 133 -11.02 21.24 -1.56
N ALA A 134 -10.89 21.66 -2.83
CA ALA A 134 -11.98 22.24 -3.61
C ALA A 134 -12.96 21.19 -4.20
N TRP A 135 -12.71 19.89 -3.99
CA TRP A 135 -13.47 18.80 -4.62
C TRP A 135 -14.32 18.03 -3.58
N GLU A 136 -14.99 18.71 -2.68
CA GLU A 136 -15.73 18.10 -1.55
C GLU A 136 -16.81 17.10 -1.98
N SER A 137 -17.44 17.29 -3.14
CA SER A 137 -18.50 16.44 -3.67
C SER A 137 -18.00 15.28 -4.55
N VAL A 138 -16.70 15.06 -4.67
CA VAL A 138 -16.12 13.98 -5.46
C VAL A 138 -16.00 12.72 -4.61
N ALA A 139 -16.43 11.59 -5.15
CA ALA A 139 -16.29 10.30 -4.49
C ALA A 139 -14.82 9.86 -4.44
N THR A 140 -14.45 9.16 -3.39
CA THR A 140 -13.20 8.42 -3.27
C THR A 140 -13.48 6.94 -3.06
N LEU A 141 -12.47 6.09 -3.14
CA LEU A 141 -12.62 4.66 -2.86
C LEU A 141 -11.43 4.18 -2.01
N ARG A 142 -11.62 4.17 -0.70
CA ARG A 142 -10.61 3.70 0.27
C ARG A 142 -11.21 2.87 1.39
N THR A 143 -12.44 3.19 1.81
CA THR A 143 -13.13 2.56 2.94
C THR A 143 -14.39 1.84 2.49
N LEU A 144 -14.94 0.99 3.36
CA LEU A 144 -16.27 0.37 3.14
C LEU A 144 -17.37 1.42 2.99
N ASP A 145 -17.28 2.51 3.75
CA ASP A 145 -18.25 3.61 3.64
C ASP A 145 -18.15 4.31 2.28
N ASP A 146 -16.92 4.49 1.74
CA ASP A 146 -16.76 5.00 0.38
C ASP A 146 -17.39 4.07 -0.64
N ALA A 147 -17.14 2.77 -0.50
CA ALA A 147 -17.72 1.75 -1.39
C ALA A 147 -19.25 1.72 -1.29
N ALA A 148 -19.80 1.83 -0.09
CA ALA A 148 -21.26 1.87 0.11
C ALA A 148 -21.90 3.11 -0.53
N ARG A 149 -21.30 4.28 -0.35
CA ARG A 149 -21.75 5.53 -0.99
C ARG A 149 -21.68 5.44 -2.51
N LEU A 150 -20.58 4.92 -3.04
CA LEU A 150 -20.39 4.79 -4.48
C LEU A 150 -21.37 3.79 -5.09
N ARG A 151 -21.63 2.64 -4.44
CA ARG A 151 -22.70 1.70 -4.86
C ARG A 151 -24.07 2.34 -4.89
N ALA A 152 -24.42 3.10 -3.86
CA ALA A 152 -25.70 3.79 -3.78
C ALA A 152 -25.90 4.80 -4.95
N ALA A 153 -24.83 5.43 -5.41
CA ALA A 153 -24.85 6.34 -6.54
C ALA A 153 -24.88 5.63 -7.92
N LEU A 154 -24.61 4.32 -7.97
CA LEU A 154 -24.44 3.54 -9.20
C LEU A 154 -25.52 2.44 -9.38
N THR A 155 -26.71 2.66 -8.86
CA THR A 155 -27.83 1.69 -8.94
C THR A 155 -28.42 1.56 -10.33
N THR A 156 -28.20 2.52 -11.20
CA THR A 156 -28.63 2.54 -12.61
C THR A 156 -27.45 2.87 -13.52
N PRO A 157 -27.48 2.53 -14.83
CA PRO A 157 -26.44 2.94 -15.77
C PRO A 157 -26.16 4.45 -15.69
N ALA A 158 -24.91 4.79 -15.48
CA ALA A 158 -24.44 6.15 -15.23
C ALA A 158 -23.24 6.51 -16.11
N HIS A 159 -23.06 7.81 -16.36
CA HIS A 159 -21.83 8.36 -16.92
C HIS A 159 -20.87 8.70 -15.76
N VAL A 160 -19.77 7.98 -15.67
CA VAL A 160 -18.79 8.10 -14.58
C VAL A 160 -17.48 8.67 -15.09
N ALA A 161 -16.99 9.73 -14.43
CA ALA A 161 -15.63 10.19 -14.62
C ALA A 161 -14.73 9.63 -13.52
N ILE A 162 -13.57 9.12 -13.89
CA ILE A 162 -12.51 8.71 -12.98
C ILE A 162 -11.31 9.61 -13.23
N ILE A 163 -10.88 10.33 -12.18
CA ILE A 163 -9.74 11.25 -12.24
C ILE A 163 -8.54 10.52 -11.62
N GLY A 164 -7.59 10.16 -12.46
CA GLY A 164 -6.40 9.36 -12.14
C GLY A 164 -6.41 7.98 -12.80
N GLY A 165 -5.38 7.71 -13.60
CA GLY A 165 -5.15 6.46 -14.32
C GLY A 165 -4.18 5.50 -13.64
N GLY A 166 -4.11 5.54 -12.30
CA GLY A 166 -3.38 4.58 -11.47
C GLY A 166 -4.14 3.25 -11.30
N TRP A 167 -3.58 2.33 -10.51
CA TRP A 167 -4.15 0.97 -10.31
C TRP A 167 -5.62 0.98 -9.94
N ILE A 168 -6.02 1.73 -8.90
CA ILE A 168 -7.42 1.80 -8.43
C ILE A 168 -8.34 2.37 -9.51
N GLY A 169 -7.88 3.45 -10.20
CA GLY A 169 -8.68 4.09 -11.23
C GLY A 169 -9.00 3.16 -12.40
N ILE A 170 -8.01 2.40 -12.89
CA ILE A 170 -8.21 1.47 -14.02
C ILE A 170 -8.98 0.21 -13.63
N GLU A 171 -8.79 -0.31 -12.40
CA GLU A 171 -9.57 -1.44 -11.87
C GLU A 171 -11.05 -1.07 -11.78
N LEU A 172 -11.33 0.07 -11.14
CA LEU A 172 -12.69 0.58 -10.99
C LEU A 172 -13.33 0.86 -12.36
N ALA A 173 -12.59 1.48 -13.29
CA ALA A 173 -13.06 1.75 -14.65
C ALA A 173 -13.49 0.46 -15.37
N ALA A 174 -12.66 -0.56 -15.34
CA ALA A 174 -12.94 -1.84 -15.96
C ALA A 174 -14.15 -2.54 -15.30
N HIS A 175 -14.22 -2.50 -13.97
CA HIS A 175 -15.31 -3.11 -13.21
C HIS A 175 -16.66 -2.43 -13.52
N LEU A 176 -16.72 -1.10 -13.44
CA LEU A 176 -17.93 -0.33 -13.71
C LEU A 176 -18.39 -0.45 -15.17
N HIS A 177 -17.44 -0.41 -16.12
CA HIS A 177 -17.74 -0.62 -17.54
C HIS A 177 -18.39 -1.99 -17.80
N ALA A 178 -17.86 -3.05 -17.19
CA ALA A 178 -18.41 -4.41 -17.29
C ALA A 178 -19.84 -4.52 -16.72
N HIS A 179 -20.26 -3.58 -15.86
CA HIS A 179 -21.62 -3.51 -15.27
C HIS A 179 -22.53 -2.47 -15.94
N GLY A 180 -22.17 -2.01 -17.15
CA GLY A 180 -23.05 -1.20 -17.99
C GLY A 180 -22.95 0.31 -17.77
N HIS A 181 -21.95 0.81 -17.04
CA HIS A 181 -21.70 2.24 -16.92
C HIS A 181 -20.83 2.74 -18.06
N THR A 182 -21.00 3.99 -18.47
CA THR A 182 -20.16 4.68 -19.45
C THR A 182 -19.03 5.38 -18.72
N ILE A 183 -17.77 5.04 -19.04
CA ILE A 183 -16.62 5.49 -18.27
C ILE A 183 -15.73 6.44 -19.09
N THR A 184 -15.29 7.51 -18.43
CA THR A 184 -14.23 8.41 -18.89
C THR A 184 -13.13 8.48 -17.84
N ILE A 185 -11.89 8.18 -18.24
CA ILE A 185 -10.70 8.35 -17.39
C ILE A 185 -9.98 9.63 -17.80
N TYR A 186 -9.60 10.46 -16.83
CA TYR A 186 -8.71 11.59 -17.00
C TYR A 186 -7.39 11.30 -16.30
N GLU A 187 -6.29 11.36 -17.04
CA GLU A 187 -4.94 11.12 -16.53
C GLU A 187 -4.02 12.29 -16.91
N ALA A 188 -3.35 12.87 -15.92
CA ALA A 188 -2.43 13.97 -16.11
C ALA A 188 -1.13 13.56 -16.82
N ALA A 189 -0.70 12.32 -16.61
CA ALA A 189 0.47 11.74 -17.26
C ALA A 189 0.19 11.37 -18.73
N PRO A 190 1.24 11.16 -19.55
CA PRO A 190 1.10 10.78 -20.96
C PRO A 190 0.38 9.46 -21.20
N THR A 191 0.38 8.55 -20.22
CA THR A 191 -0.29 7.26 -20.29
C THR A 191 -0.81 6.84 -18.92
N LEU A 192 -1.73 5.90 -18.87
CA LEU A 192 -2.11 5.23 -17.63
C LEU A 192 -0.88 4.55 -17.03
N LEU A 193 -0.79 4.46 -15.70
CA LEU A 193 0.30 3.82 -14.96
C LEU A 193 1.72 4.30 -15.35
N ALA A 194 1.86 5.50 -15.91
CA ALA A 194 3.16 6.00 -16.37
C ALA A 194 4.20 6.03 -15.26
N ALA A 195 3.80 6.43 -14.05
CA ALA A 195 4.69 6.48 -12.89
C ALA A 195 5.12 5.09 -12.40
N GLN A 196 4.28 4.07 -12.58
CA GLN A 196 4.50 2.71 -12.08
C GLN A 196 5.24 1.82 -13.09
N LEU A 197 4.93 1.96 -14.38
CA LEU A 197 5.39 1.03 -15.40
C LEU A 197 6.20 1.70 -16.53
N GLY A 198 6.24 3.03 -16.56
CA GLY A 198 6.75 3.79 -17.70
C GLY A 198 5.71 3.96 -18.83
N ALA A 199 5.94 4.92 -19.71
CA ALA A 199 4.95 5.34 -20.69
C ALA A 199 4.62 4.24 -21.73
N GLU A 200 5.61 3.49 -22.22
CA GLU A 200 5.40 2.41 -23.20
C GLU A 200 4.46 1.33 -22.65
N HIS A 201 4.73 0.84 -21.45
CA HIS A 201 3.95 -0.26 -20.87
C HIS A 201 2.59 0.22 -20.36
N GLY A 202 2.49 1.47 -19.88
CA GLY A 202 1.21 2.11 -19.58
C GLY A 202 0.32 2.24 -20.83
N ALA A 203 0.87 2.66 -21.95
CA ALA A 203 0.14 2.71 -23.21
C ALA A 203 -0.35 1.31 -23.64
N ARG A 204 0.48 0.27 -23.45
CA ARG A 204 0.10 -1.10 -23.73
C ARG A 204 -1.02 -1.62 -22.82
N ILE A 205 -0.99 -1.30 -21.51
CA ILE A 205 -2.08 -1.63 -20.58
C ILE A 205 -3.39 -0.95 -20.99
N SER A 206 -3.33 0.28 -21.53
CA SER A 206 -4.54 1.00 -21.98
C SER A 206 -5.30 0.22 -23.08
N THR A 207 -4.63 -0.62 -23.86
CA THR A 207 -5.29 -1.47 -24.88
C THR A 207 -6.17 -2.57 -24.28
N LEU A 208 -6.02 -2.88 -22.99
CA LEU A 208 -6.87 -3.82 -22.24
C LEU A 208 -8.20 -3.22 -21.77
N LEU A 209 -8.43 -1.93 -22.03
CA LEU A 209 -9.62 -1.18 -21.65
C LEU A 209 -10.42 -0.74 -22.89
N PRO A 210 -10.91 -1.67 -23.70
CA PRO A 210 -11.71 -1.31 -24.89
C PRO A 210 -13.00 -0.61 -24.45
N ASN A 211 -13.46 0.34 -25.26
CA ASN A 211 -14.71 1.10 -25.07
C ASN A 211 -14.74 2.00 -23.82
N ILE A 212 -13.61 2.24 -23.18
CA ILE A 212 -13.45 3.26 -22.14
C ILE A 212 -12.81 4.50 -22.78
N THR A 213 -13.40 5.67 -22.58
CA THR A 213 -12.81 6.93 -23.04
C THR A 213 -11.66 7.31 -22.13
N ILE A 214 -10.46 7.51 -22.69
CA ILE A 214 -9.26 7.87 -21.92
C ILE A 214 -8.68 9.18 -22.44
N HIS A 215 -8.61 10.19 -21.58
CA HIS A 215 -7.93 11.46 -21.83
C HIS A 215 -6.63 11.50 -21.03
N THR A 216 -5.52 11.21 -21.69
CA THR A 216 -4.16 11.32 -21.12
C THR A 216 -3.62 12.73 -21.30
N SER A 217 -2.53 13.09 -20.61
CA SER A 217 -1.94 14.43 -20.58
C SER A 217 -3.00 15.52 -20.29
N THR A 218 -4.01 15.18 -19.49
CA THR A 218 -5.18 16.05 -19.24
C THR A 218 -5.37 16.25 -17.74
N VAL A 219 -5.19 17.46 -17.28
CA VAL A 219 -5.34 17.84 -15.87
C VAL A 219 -6.77 18.30 -15.62
N ILE A 220 -7.40 17.79 -14.57
CA ILE A 220 -8.66 18.37 -14.08
C ILE A 220 -8.31 19.55 -13.17
N THR A 221 -8.74 20.74 -13.58
CA THR A 221 -8.45 21.99 -12.89
C THR A 221 -9.57 22.43 -11.96
N ASN A 222 -10.79 22.00 -12.22
CA ASN A 222 -11.95 22.32 -11.41
C ASN A 222 -13.00 21.23 -11.45
N VAL A 223 -13.69 21.04 -10.33
CA VAL A 223 -14.86 20.16 -10.19
C VAL A 223 -15.93 20.94 -9.43
N THR A 224 -17.12 21.04 -10.02
CA THR A 224 -18.26 21.75 -9.42
C THR A 224 -19.50 20.86 -9.47
N HIS A 225 -20.29 20.90 -8.42
CA HIS A 225 -21.59 20.25 -8.40
C HIS A 225 -22.65 21.21 -8.92
N ASP A 226 -23.46 20.75 -9.86
CA ASP A 226 -24.52 21.56 -10.50
C ASP A 226 -25.82 20.72 -10.55
N HIS A 227 -26.71 20.99 -9.61
CA HIS A 227 -27.96 20.24 -9.39
C HIS A 227 -27.73 18.74 -9.23
N ASP A 228 -28.02 17.94 -10.26
CA ASP A 228 -27.97 16.48 -10.23
C ASP A 228 -26.69 15.91 -10.87
N ARG A 229 -25.79 16.78 -11.38
CA ARG A 229 -24.58 16.35 -12.09
C ARG A 229 -23.34 17.05 -11.58
N THR A 230 -22.22 16.36 -11.70
CA THR A 230 -20.90 16.90 -11.38
C THR A 230 -20.20 17.28 -12.67
N ARG A 231 -19.78 18.55 -12.77
CA ARG A 231 -19.06 19.12 -13.92
C ARG A 231 -17.58 19.15 -13.63
N VAL A 232 -16.79 18.60 -14.54
CA VAL A 232 -15.32 18.69 -14.50
C VAL A 232 -14.84 19.66 -15.56
N THR A 233 -13.80 20.45 -15.24
CA THR A 233 -13.07 21.30 -16.20
C THR A 233 -11.75 20.62 -16.49
N ALA A 234 -11.56 20.19 -17.73
CA ALA A 234 -10.38 19.49 -18.20
C ALA A 234 -9.47 20.44 -19.01
N GLN A 235 -8.17 20.42 -18.69
CA GLN A 235 -7.13 21.20 -19.35
C GLN A 235 -6.15 20.25 -20.04
N PRO A 236 -6.13 20.21 -21.38
CA PRO A 236 -5.12 19.47 -22.13
C PRO A 236 -3.80 20.26 -22.15
N PRO A 237 -2.67 19.66 -22.56
CA PRO A 237 -1.38 20.33 -22.65
C PRO A 237 -1.39 21.43 -23.73
N HIS A 238 -2.22 21.28 -24.74
CA HIS A 238 -2.38 22.23 -25.83
C HIS A 238 -3.86 22.45 -26.16
N GLY A 239 -4.26 23.67 -26.43
CA GLY A 239 -5.62 24.05 -26.73
C GLY A 239 -6.43 24.55 -25.53
N PRO A 240 -7.70 24.92 -25.77
CA PRO A 240 -8.56 25.42 -24.71
C PRO A 240 -9.00 24.35 -23.75
N SER A 241 -9.29 24.73 -22.50
CA SER A 241 -10.00 23.88 -21.55
C SER A 241 -11.42 23.61 -22.05
N TRP A 242 -11.97 22.44 -21.66
CA TRP A 242 -13.37 22.10 -21.91
C TRP A 242 -14.03 21.63 -20.64
N GLN A 243 -15.36 21.59 -20.67
CA GLN A 243 -16.17 21.09 -19.58
C GLN A 243 -16.98 19.86 -20.01
N ALA A 244 -17.12 18.91 -19.09
CA ALA A 244 -17.98 17.76 -19.25
C ALA A 244 -18.74 17.48 -17.95
N SER A 245 -19.96 16.94 -18.07
CA SER A 245 -20.83 16.65 -16.91
C SER A 245 -21.08 15.16 -16.78
N TYR A 246 -21.00 14.68 -15.55
CA TYR A 246 -21.09 13.26 -15.18
C TYR A 246 -22.12 13.05 -14.06
N ASP A 247 -22.68 11.88 -13.99
CA ASP A 247 -23.57 11.47 -12.90
C ASP A 247 -22.77 11.20 -11.63
N VAL A 248 -21.57 10.61 -11.79
CA VAL A 248 -20.63 10.34 -10.70
C VAL A 248 -19.20 10.73 -11.11
N VAL A 249 -18.47 11.36 -10.21
CA VAL A 249 -17.04 11.64 -10.38
C VAL A 249 -16.25 11.01 -9.23
N VAL A 250 -15.24 10.22 -9.56
CA VAL A 250 -14.39 9.53 -8.60
C VAL A 250 -12.95 10.06 -8.70
N ALA A 251 -12.38 10.48 -7.58
CA ALA A 251 -10.96 10.82 -7.47
C ALA A 251 -10.15 9.57 -7.11
N ALA A 252 -9.26 9.14 -8.02
CA ALA A 252 -8.31 8.04 -7.87
C ALA A 252 -6.86 8.56 -7.97
N LEU A 253 -6.55 9.64 -7.24
CA LEU A 253 -5.32 10.43 -7.32
C LEU A 253 -4.16 9.88 -6.48
N GLY A 254 -4.32 8.69 -5.91
CA GLY A 254 -3.37 8.08 -4.99
C GLY A 254 -3.77 8.25 -3.53
N ALA A 255 -2.82 8.07 -2.63
CA ALA A 255 -3.08 8.08 -1.19
C ALA A 255 -2.00 8.87 -0.45
N THR A 256 -2.40 9.56 0.63
CA THR A 256 -1.51 10.25 1.56
C THR A 256 -1.33 9.39 2.81
N PRO A 257 -0.09 9.01 3.17
CA PRO A 257 0.20 8.28 4.40
C PRO A 257 -0.25 9.02 5.65
N HIS A 258 -0.81 8.30 6.61
CA HIS A 258 -1.15 8.85 7.93
C HIS A 258 0.08 8.90 8.82
N THR A 259 0.66 10.07 8.96
CA THR A 259 1.92 10.31 9.70
C THR A 259 1.76 11.36 10.80
N GLU A 260 0.54 11.82 11.05
CA GLU A 260 0.22 12.93 11.95
C GLU A 260 0.71 12.68 13.39
N LEU A 261 0.71 11.43 13.84
CA LEU A 261 1.20 11.07 15.18
C LEU A 261 2.67 11.44 15.39
N LEU A 262 3.50 11.40 14.35
CA LEU A 262 4.90 11.81 14.47
C LEU A 262 5.07 13.31 14.66
N THR A 263 4.14 14.13 14.20
CA THR A 263 4.21 15.60 14.38
C THR A 263 4.05 16.02 15.85
N THR A 264 3.60 15.11 16.69
CA THR A 264 3.47 15.35 18.13
C THR A 264 4.76 15.08 18.91
N LEU A 265 5.80 14.52 18.25
CA LEU A 265 7.10 14.26 18.85
C LEU A 265 8.00 15.49 18.74
N PRO A 266 8.53 16.04 19.87
CA PRO A 266 9.39 17.21 19.84
C PRO A 266 10.69 17.02 19.05
N GLU A 267 11.22 15.78 19.05
CA GLU A 267 12.47 15.42 18.35
C GLU A 267 12.26 15.14 16.86
N ALA A 268 11.04 14.94 16.42
CA ALA A 268 10.74 14.69 15.02
C ALA A 268 10.77 16.03 14.27
N ALA A 269 11.83 16.25 13.46
CA ALA A 269 11.67 17.24 12.39
C ALA A 269 10.41 16.90 11.59
N PRO A 270 9.55 17.87 11.28
CA PRO A 270 8.33 17.57 10.56
C PRO A 270 8.66 16.89 9.24
N LEU A 271 8.07 15.72 9.02
CA LEU A 271 8.17 15.06 7.71
C LEU A 271 7.54 15.98 6.65
N PRO A 272 8.11 16.04 5.45
CA PRO A 272 7.45 16.77 4.36
C PRO A 272 6.01 16.28 4.20
N PRO A 273 5.04 17.18 3.93
CA PRO A 273 3.65 16.80 3.75
C PRO A 273 3.49 15.65 2.74
N GLY A 274 2.74 14.62 3.11
CA GLY A 274 2.50 13.45 2.26
C GLY A 274 3.65 12.44 2.21
N SER A 275 4.76 12.67 2.93
CA SER A 275 5.85 11.70 3.01
C SER A 275 5.51 10.56 3.98
N PRO A 276 5.79 9.31 3.62
CA PRO A 276 5.62 8.18 4.54
C PRO A 276 6.67 8.20 5.65
N ILE A 277 6.40 7.49 6.73
CA ILE A 277 7.30 7.31 7.87
C ILE A 277 8.54 6.52 7.42
N PRO A 278 9.75 7.07 7.54
CA PRO A 278 10.96 6.32 7.22
C PRO A 278 11.22 5.25 8.28
N ALA A 279 11.41 4.02 7.84
CA ALA A 279 11.75 2.88 8.68
C ALA A 279 12.97 2.13 8.09
N ASN A 280 13.80 1.59 8.98
CA ASN A 280 14.90 0.73 8.57
C ASN A 280 14.39 -0.65 8.07
N ASN A 281 15.30 -1.55 7.71
CA ASN A 281 14.97 -2.88 7.21
C ASN A 281 14.27 -3.81 8.24
N ASN A 282 14.17 -3.40 9.50
CA ASN A 282 13.49 -4.12 10.58
C ASN A 282 12.19 -3.42 11.03
N GLY A 283 11.75 -2.38 10.30
CA GLY A 283 10.54 -1.63 10.62
C GLY A 283 10.68 -0.63 11.76
N GLN A 284 11.87 -0.40 12.28
CA GLN A 284 12.11 0.62 13.30
C GLN A 284 12.10 2.01 12.66
N VAL A 285 11.34 2.94 13.24
CA VAL A 285 11.26 4.32 12.76
C VAL A 285 12.61 5.01 12.87
N THR A 286 13.00 5.71 11.80
CA THR A 286 14.24 6.48 11.76
C THR A 286 13.94 7.95 11.50
N ILE A 287 14.52 8.84 12.33
CA ILE A 287 14.42 10.30 12.15
C ILE A 287 15.85 10.86 12.11
N ASN A 288 16.16 11.62 11.07
CA ASN A 288 17.50 12.16 10.85
C ASN A 288 18.62 11.08 10.90
N GLY A 289 18.31 9.87 10.42
CA GLY A 289 19.22 8.73 10.42
C GLY A 289 19.38 8.02 11.77
N GLN A 290 18.66 8.45 12.80
CA GLN A 290 18.66 7.82 14.12
C GLN A 290 17.42 6.96 14.32
N VAL A 291 17.59 5.76 14.84
CA VAL A 291 16.49 4.85 15.22
C VAL A 291 15.83 5.37 16.49
N LEU A 292 14.52 5.43 16.50
CA LEU A 292 13.70 5.69 17.69
C LEU A 292 13.38 4.34 18.39
N PRO A 293 14.03 4.03 19.52
CA PRO A 293 13.86 2.74 20.17
C PRO A 293 12.40 2.53 20.62
N GLY A 294 11.84 1.35 20.36
CA GLY A 294 10.47 1.00 20.70
C GLY A 294 9.41 1.61 19.79
N LEU A 295 9.78 2.42 18.78
CA LEU A 295 8.85 2.93 17.79
C LEU A 295 9.05 2.25 16.43
N HIS A 296 7.97 1.73 15.87
CA HIS A 296 7.97 0.97 14.63
C HIS A 296 6.89 1.48 13.67
N ALA A 297 7.06 1.24 12.36
CA ALA A 297 6.05 1.60 11.37
C ALA A 297 5.96 0.53 10.27
N VAL A 298 4.73 0.24 9.80
CA VAL A 298 4.47 -0.81 8.81
C VAL A 298 3.22 -0.52 7.98
N GLY A 299 3.16 -1.05 6.76
CA GLY A 299 2.04 -0.85 5.83
C GLY A 299 2.09 0.50 5.13
N ASP A 300 0.92 1.00 4.69
CA ASP A 300 0.81 2.16 3.80
C ASP A 300 1.24 3.50 4.43
N CYS A 301 1.50 3.55 5.73
CA CYS A 301 2.05 4.74 6.37
C CYS A 301 3.59 4.81 6.32
N ALA A 302 4.28 3.74 5.91
CA ALA A 302 5.73 3.62 6.07
C ALA A 302 6.47 3.33 4.76
N THR A 303 7.68 3.88 4.64
CA THR A 303 8.68 3.46 3.65
C THR A 303 9.79 2.72 4.36
N TRP A 304 10.11 1.51 3.89
CA TRP A 304 11.14 0.67 4.47
C TRP A 304 12.41 0.71 3.64
N ALA A 305 13.55 0.90 4.30
CA ALA A 305 14.84 0.72 3.66
C ALA A 305 15.11 -0.78 3.48
N ASP A 306 15.35 -1.21 2.24
CA ASP A 306 15.69 -2.58 1.91
C ASP A 306 17.09 -2.65 1.30
N PRO A 307 17.97 -3.58 1.74
CA PRO A 307 19.35 -3.64 1.25
C PRO A 307 19.47 -4.04 -0.23
N HIS A 308 18.44 -4.71 -0.79
CA HIS A 308 18.45 -5.19 -2.18
C HIS A 308 17.59 -4.33 -3.11
N TRP A 309 16.47 -3.79 -2.57
CA TRP A 309 15.46 -3.08 -3.36
C TRP A 309 15.46 -1.56 -3.15
N GLY A 310 16.33 -1.06 -2.24
CA GLY A 310 16.31 0.35 -1.85
C GLY A 310 15.10 0.71 -0.99
N ALA A 311 14.52 1.88 -1.23
CA ALA A 311 13.33 2.31 -0.51
C ALA A 311 12.07 1.63 -1.07
N ILE A 312 11.46 0.75 -0.29
CA ILE A 312 10.18 0.14 -0.65
C ILE A 312 9.06 1.11 -0.28
N THR A 313 8.41 1.64 -1.30
CA THR A 313 7.31 2.60 -1.15
C THR A 313 6.04 1.94 -0.61
N PRO A 314 5.16 2.70 0.10
CA PRO A 314 3.87 2.19 0.56
C PRO A 314 2.91 1.83 -0.59
N GLY A 315 1.80 1.14 -0.26
CA GLY A 315 0.74 0.82 -1.20
C GLY A 315 0.80 -0.60 -1.78
N HIS A 316 1.68 -1.47 -1.26
CA HIS A 316 1.80 -2.86 -1.71
C HIS A 316 1.19 -3.82 -0.69
N TRP A 317 0.12 -4.50 -1.06
CA TRP A 317 -0.58 -5.48 -0.22
C TRP A 317 0.37 -6.58 0.29
N MET A 318 1.24 -7.11 -0.59
CA MET A 318 2.21 -8.15 -0.20
C MET A 318 3.23 -7.63 0.83
N THR A 319 3.63 -6.37 0.77
CA THR A 319 4.50 -5.77 1.78
C THR A 319 3.78 -5.66 3.13
N ALA A 320 2.52 -5.21 3.13
CA ALA A 320 1.70 -5.16 4.35
C ALA A 320 1.47 -6.55 4.97
N LEU A 321 1.42 -7.60 4.15
CA LEU A 321 1.27 -8.99 4.60
C LEU A 321 2.58 -9.55 5.20
N THR A 322 3.74 -9.27 4.61
CA THR A 322 5.01 -9.96 4.91
C THR A 322 5.98 -9.18 5.80
N ALA A 323 6.00 -7.84 5.71
CA ALA A 323 6.88 -7.01 6.52
C ALA A 323 6.67 -7.16 8.04
N PRO A 324 5.45 -7.41 8.56
CA PRO A 324 5.23 -7.67 9.97
C PRO A 324 6.06 -8.81 10.57
N THR A 325 6.46 -9.80 9.77
CA THR A 325 7.32 -10.89 10.25
C THR A 325 8.71 -10.40 10.66
N LEU A 326 9.30 -9.49 9.88
CA LEU A 326 10.61 -8.91 10.20
C LEU A 326 10.50 -7.99 11.42
N LEU A 327 9.44 -7.19 11.47
CA LEU A 327 9.15 -6.28 12.58
C LEU A 327 8.97 -7.05 13.89
N ALA A 328 8.19 -8.12 13.90
CA ALA A 328 7.98 -8.96 15.08
C ALA A 328 9.29 -9.58 15.58
N ALA A 329 10.11 -10.12 14.66
CA ALA A 329 11.43 -10.65 15.02
C ALA A 329 12.36 -9.58 15.61
N ALA A 330 12.28 -8.35 15.10
CA ALA A 330 13.08 -7.23 15.63
C ALA A 330 12.61 -6.80 17.03
N ILE A 331 11.31 -6.80 17.31
CA ILE A 331 10.76 -6.52 18.65
C ILE A 331 11.26 -7.58 19.64
N ILE A 332 11.09 -8.87 19.33
CA ILE A 332 11.53 -9.96 20.21
C ILE A 332 13.06 -9.91 20.47
N ALA A 333 13.83 -9.67 19.44
CA ALA A 333 15.29 -9.54 19.59
C ALA A 333 15.67 -8.33 20.46
N SER A 334 14.97 -7.21 20.31
CA SER A 334 15.16 -6.03 21.16
C SER A 334 14.85 -6.31 22.63
N ASP A 335 13.75 -7.03 22.92
CA ASP A 335 13.36 -7.39 24.29
C ASP A 335 14.38 -8.33 24.96
N ASN A 336 15.00 -9.21 24.16
CA ASN A 336 16.03 -10.13 24.61
C ASN A 336 17.45 -9.52 24.60
N ASN A 337 17.61 -8.27 24.18
CA ASN A 337 18.90 -7.61 23.94
C ASN A 337 19.78 -8.38 22.93
N GLU A 338 19.16 -8.92 21.89
CA GLU A 338 19.75 -9.69 20.80
C GLU A 338 19.67 -8.94 19.46
N GLN A 339 20.39 -9.44 18.44
CA GLN A 339 20.20 -8.99 17.07
C GLN A 339 19.07 -9.79 16.40
N PRO A 340 18.22 -9.13 15.60
CA PRO A 340 17.17 -9.85 14.88
C PRO A 340 17.80 -10.86 13.89
N PRO A 341 17.20 -12.05 13.76
CA PRO A 341 17.66 -13.07 12.83
C PRO A 341 17.52 -12.55 11.38
N PRO A 342 18.41 -12.96 10.46
CA PRO A 342 18.29 -12.63 9.05
C PRO A 342 17.09 -13.39 8.45
N ILE A 343 15.99 -12.68 8.21
CA ILE A 343 14.80 -13.22 7.55
C ILE A 343 14.81 -12.76 6.10
N PRO A 344 14.80 -13.67 5.11
CA PRO A 344 14.74 -13.30 3.71
C PRO A 344 13.45 -12.51 3.40
N ARG A 345 13.60 -11.40 2.72
CA ARG A 345 12.46 -10.60 2.26
C ARG A 345 12.09 -11.00 0.83
N PRO A 346 10.83 -11.29 0.54
CA PRO A 346 10.39 -11.52 -0.84
C PRO A 346 10.58 -10.24 -1.67
N ALA A 347 10.70 -10.41 -2.99
CA ALA A 347 10.68 -9.28 -3.91
C ALA A 347 9.38 -8.48 -3.71
N PRO A 348 9.42 -7.14 -3.80
CA PRO A 348 8.21 -6.33 -3.87
C PRO A 348 7.27 -6.91 -4.92
N HIS A 349 5.99 -7.02 -4.60
CA HIS A 349 5.01 -7.60 -5.51
C HIS A 349 3.74 -6.77 -5.47
N THR A 350 3.38 -6.25 -6.64
CA THR A 350 2.10 -5.59 -6.90
C THR A 350 1.28 -6.49 -7.81
N PHE A 351 0.00 -6.65 -7.49
CA PHE A 351 -0.94 -7.35 -8.36
C PHE A 351 -2.17 -6.50 -8.62
N SER A 352 -2.78 -6.68 -9.78
CA SER A 352 -3.99 -5.98 -10.20
C SER A 352 -4.87 -6.87 -11.05
N ARG A 353 -6.18 -6.58 -11.04
CA ARG A 353 -7.17 -7.21 -11.93
C ARG A 353 -7.92 -6.12 -12.69
N ILE A 354 -7.70 -6.03 -14.00
CA ILE A 354 -8.36 -5.08 -14.89
C ILE A 354 -9.39 -5.84 -15.73
N GLY A 355 -10.64 -5.86 -15.27
CA GLY A 355 -11.65 -6.74 -15.86
C GLY A 355 -11.23 -8.21 -15.82
N PRO A 356 -11.12 -8.91 -16.97
CA PRO A 356 -10.66 -10.30 -17.02
C PRO A 356 -9.13 -10.45 -16.96
N HIS A 357 -8.38 -9.35 -16.95
CA HIS A 357 -6.93 -9.35 -17.08
C HIS A 357 -6.23 -9.35 -15.74
N HIS A 358 -5.30 -10.28 -15.55
CA HIS A 358 -4.44 -10.38 -14.37
C HIS A 358 -3.08 -9.77 -14.66
N ILE A 359 -2.61 -8.94 -13.75
CA ILE A 359 -1.32 -8.25 -13.85
C ILE A 359 -0.55 -8.47 -12.57
N ASP A 360 0.70 -8.92 -12.70
CA ASP A 360 1.67 -9.04 -11.62
C ASP A 360 2.91 -8.23 -11.96
N VAL A 361 3.45 -7.52 -10.97
CA VAL A 361 4.75 -6.84 -11.05
C VAL A 361 5.60 -7.30 -9.90
N PHE A 362 6.70 -8.00 -10.18
CA PHE A 362 7.71 -8.39 -9.21
C PHE A 362 8.91 -7.48 -9.30
N GLY A 363 9.46 -7.07 -8.16
CA GLY A 363 10.59 -6.14 -8.09
C GLY A 363 10.14 -4.67 -8.21
N VAL A 364 11.09 -3.81 -8.57
CA VAL A 364 10.87 -2.36 -8.69
C VAL A 364 11.16 -1.94 -10.14
N PRO A 365 10.14 -1.59 -10.93
CA PRO A 365 10.33 -1.00 -12.25
C PRO A 365 11.03 0.37 -12.14
N HIS A 366 12.07 0.58 -12.91
CA HIS A 366 12.73 1.87 -13.05
C HIS A 366 12.51 2.40 -14.47
N GLN A 367 12.14 3.66 -14.60
CA GLN A 367 11.78 4.26 -15.91
C GLN A 367 12.98 4.46 -16.83
N ASP A 368 14.18 4.57 -16.27
CA ASP A 368 15.47 4.70 -16.96
C ASP A 368 16.09 3.36 -17.36
N HIS A 369 15.48 2.24 -16.96
CA HIS A 369 15.96 0.93 -17.32
C HIS A 369 15.50 0.54 -18.73
N THR A 370 16.35 -0.24 -19.41
CA THR A 370 16.00 -0.91 -20.66
C THR A 370 14.90 -1.95 -20.41
N THR A 371 13.93 -2.04 -21.34
CA THR A 371 12.87 -3.03 -21.25
C THR A 371 12.95 -4.03 -22.41
N THR A 372 12.74 -5.29 -22.09
CA THR A 372 12.62 -6.38 -23.09
C THR A 372 11.28 -7.08 -22.89
N THR A 373 10.48 -7.18 -23.94
CA THR A 373 9.14 -7.78 -23.85
C THR A 373 9.06 -9.09 -24.61
N ARG A 374 8.57 -10.13 -23.92
CA ARG A 374 8.22 -11.44 -24.45
C ARG A 374 6.72 -11.47 -24.69
N VAL A 375 6.28 -11.61 -25.93
CA VAL A 375 4.87 -11.56 -26.32
C VAL A 375 4.34 -12.96 -26.58
N TYR A 376 3.23 -13.32 -25.94
CA TYR A 376 2.50 -14.57 -26.19
C TYR A 376 1.25 -14.34 -27.07
N SER A 377 0.56 -13.20 -26.82
CA SER A 377 -0.60 -12.76 -27.62
C SER A 377 -0.78 -11.23 -27.47
N ALA A 378 -1.80 -10.69 -28.11
CA ALA A 378 -2.16 -9.28 -27.96
C ALA A 378 -2.48 -8.88 -26.50
N THR A 379 -3.01 -9.83 -25.70
CA THR A 379 -3.42 -9.60 -24.30
C THR A 379 -2.56 -10.37 -23.28
N SER A 380 -1.49 -11.07 -23.72
CA SER A 380 -0.62 -11.84 -22.82
C SER A 380 0.85 -11.61 -23.14
N TRP A 381 1.62 -11.10 -22.18
CA TRP A 381 3.05 -10.82 -22.34
C TRP A 381 3.77 -10.75 -21.00
N VAL A 382 5.11 -10.78 -21.07
CA VAL A 382 6.00 -10.51 -19.93
C VAL A 382 7.00 -9.45 -20.35
N THR A 383 7.19 -8.41 -19.53
CA THR A 383 8.22 -7.39 -19.72
C THR A 383 9.24 -7.46 -18.60
N PHE A 384 10.51 -7.45 -18.97
CA PHE A 384 11.66 -7.44 -18.08
C PHE A 384 12.27 -6.05 -18.08
N TYR A 385 12.45 -5.47 -16.87
CA TYR A 385 13.14 -4.20 -16.65
C TYR A 385 14.56 -4.51 -16.19
N HIS A 386 15.54 -4.10 -16.93
CA HIS A 386 16.94 -4.42 -16.66
C HIS A 386 17.86 -3.25 -17.01
N THR A 387 19.02 -3.21 -16.39
CA THR A 387 20.10 -2.28 -16.74
C THR A 387 20.81 -2.76 -18.02
N ASP A 388 21.68 -1.93 -18.58
CA ASP A 388 22.46 -2.26 -19.81
C ASP A 388 23.40 -3.44 -19.60
N ASP A 389 23.87 -3.68 -18.37
CA ASP A 389 24.67 -4.87 -17.98
C ASP A 389 23.83 -6.07 -17.58
N ALA A 390 22.54 -6.06 -17.96
CA ALA A 390 21.56 -7.14 -17.77
C ALA A 390 21.23 -7.48 -16.29
N LEU A 391 21.33 -6.53 -15.36
CA LEU A 391 20.80 -6.67 -14.01
C LEU A 391 19.27 -6.47 -14.05
N LEU A 392 18.52 -7.54 -13.87
CA LEU A 392 17.05 -7.55 -13.84
C LEU A 392 16.55 -6.97 -12.49
N THR A 393 15.74 -5.94 -12.54
CA THR A 393 15.17 -5.25 -11.37
C THR A 393 13.67 -5.44 -11.23
N ALA A 394 12.95 -5.71 -12.34
CA ALA A 394 11.53 -6.01 -12.26
C ALA A 394 11.05 -6.89 -13.44
N VAL A 395 9.92 -7.55 -13.19
CA VAL A 395 9.18 -8.34 -14.20
C VAL A 395 7.71 -7.96 -14.12
N LEU A 396 7.17 -7.40 -15.20
CA LEU A 396 5.74 -7.19 -15.41
C LEU A 396 5.17 -8.38 -16.15
N ILE A 397 4.13 -9.00 -15.63
CA ILE A 397 3.43 -10.15 -16.21
C ILE A 397 1.98 -9.77 -16.46
N VAL A 398 1.51 -9.96 -17.67
CA VAL A 398 0.11 -9.75 -18.04
C VAL A 398 -0.45 -11.05 -18.63
N ASN A 399 -1.49 -11.58 -17.98
CA ASN A 399 -2.20 -12.80 -18.37
C ASN A 399 -1.29 -14.02 -18.65
N SER A 400 -0.20 -14.15 -17.89
CA SER A 400 0.71 -15.30 -17.99
C SER A 400 0.99 -15.95 -16.63
N PRO A 401 0.00 -16.62 -16.00
CA PRO A 401 0.14 -17.17 -14.65
C PRO A 401 1.25 -18.23 -14.53
N ARG A 402 1.62 -18.88 -15.64
CA ARG A 402 2.75 -19.83 -15.71
C ARG A 402 4.10 -19.16 -15.37
N ASP A 403 4.22 -17.84 -15.64
CA ASP A 403 5.46 -17.09 -15.44
C ASP A 403 5.57 -16.49 -14.01
N THR A 404 4.44 -16.35 -13.30
CA THR A 404 4.38 -15.74 -11.96
C THR A 404 5.31 -16.45 -10.95
N ALA A 405 5.24 -17.79 -10.86
CA ALA A 405 6.13 -18.56 -9.99
C ALA A 405 7.62 -18.47 -10.42
N GLY A 406 7.86 -18.37 -11.72
CA GLY A 406 9.21 -18.19 -12.29
C GLY A 406 9.82 -16.85 -11.92
N ALA A 407 9.07 -15.75 -12.08
CA ALA A 407 9.48 -14.40 -11.70
C ALA A 407 9.77 -14.28 -10.20
N ARG A 408 8.88 -14.82 -9.35
CA ARG A 408 9.08 -14.87 -7.90
C ARG A 408 10.38 -15.56 -7.52
N LYS A 409 10.70 -16.72 -8.14
CA LYS A 409 11.95 -17.44 -7.89
C LYS A 409 13.17 -16.70 -8.43
N LEU A 410 13.04 -16.07 -9.59
CA LEU A 410 14.13 -15.34 -10.23
C LEU A 410 14.60 -14.17 -9.36
N LEU A 411 13.65 -13.44 -8.77
CA LEU A 411 13.89 -12.25 -7.95
C LEU A 411 13.87 -12.53 -6.43
N ALA A 412 13.86 -13.78 -5.99
CA ALA A 412 13.73 -14.16 -4.56
C ALA A 412 14.82 -13.60 -3.65
N HIS A 413 15.99 -13.28 -4.19
CA HIS A 413 17.15 -12.79 -3.43
C HIS A 413 17.61 -11.39 -3.86
N GLY A 414 16.72 -10.59 -4.44
CA GLY A 414 17.03 -9.27 -4.96
C GLY A 414 17.17 -9.24 -6.49
N PRO A 415 17.54 -8.07 -7.04
CA PRO A 415 17.93 -7.92 -8.44
C PRO A 415 18.98 -8.95 -8.85
N THR A 416 18.92 -9.46 -10.06
CA THR A 416 19.79 -10.56 -10.50
C THR A 416 20.19 -10.42 -11.95
N HIS A 417 21.44 -10.79 -12.27
CA HIS A 417 21.87 -10.81 -13.68
C HIS A 417 21.19 -11.95 -14.46
N VAL A 418 20.78 -11.64 -15.69
CA VAL A 418 20.05 -12.55 -16.55
C VAL A 418 20.72 -12.66 -17.93
N ASN A 419 20.48 -13.76 -18.62
CA ASN A 419 20.86 -13.90 -20.02
C ASN A 419 19.89 -13.10 -20.91
N SER A 420 20.30 -11.88 -21.30
CA SER A 420 19.47 -10.95 -22.08
C SER A 420 19.05 -11.54 -23.44
N ALA A 421 19.90 -12.38 -24.07
CA ALA A 421 19.57 -13.04 -25.35
C ALA A 421 18.39 -14.03 -25.22
N SER A 422 18.11 -14.53 -24.02
CA SER A 422 17.01 -15.47 -23.77
C SER A 422 15.71 -14.80 -23.30
N LEU A 423 15.71 -13.48 -23.07
CA LEU A 423 14.52 -12.78 -22.54
C LEU A 423 13.33 -12.85 -23.49
N THR A 424 13.53 -12.83 -24.80
CA THR A 424 12.45 -12.90 -25.78
C THR A 424 12.02 -14.32 -26.12
N ASP A 425 12.81 -15.32 -25.74
CA ASP A 425 12.52 -16.73 -26.06
C ASP A 425 11.38 -17.26 -25.17
N THR A 426 10.23 -17.52 -25.78
CA THR A 426 9.02 -18.00 -25.10
C THR A 426 9.12 -19.45 -24.60
N THR A 427 10.14 -20.19 -25.01
CA THR A 427 10.37 -21.60 -24.61
C THR A 427 11.23 -21.72 -23.35
N VAL A 428 12.00 -20.67 -23.02
CA VAL A 428 12.89 -20.63 -21.85
C VAL A 428 12.11 -20.25 -20.59
N PRO A 429 12.03 -21.12 -19.56
CA PRO A 429 11.35 -20.79 -18.30
C PRO A 429 12.04 -19.63 -17.57
N LEU A 430 11.26 -18.69 -16.96
CA LEU A 430 11.82 -17.52 -16.29
C LEU A 430 12.84 -17.89 -15.20
N LYS A 431 12.57 -18.95 -14.41
CA LYS A 431 13.47 -19.43 -13.34
C LYS A 431 14.88 -19.79 -13.79
N THR A 432 15.09 -20.04 -15.09
CA THR A 432 16.38 -20.45 -15.67
C THR A 432 17.13 -19.30 -16.33
N LEU A 433 16.58 -18.08 -16.32
CA LEU A 433 17.19 -16.89 -16.94
C LEU A 433 18.39 -16.35 -16.14
N ARG A 434 18.49 -16.68 -14.85
CA ARG A 434 19.60 -16.22 -13.99
C ARG A 434 20.93 -16.73 -14.55
N THR A 435 21.87 -15.81 -14.74
CA THR A 435 23.27 -16.16 -14.97
C THR A 435 23.96 -16.30 -13.63
N HIS A 436 24.77 -17.36 -13.46
CA HIS A 436 25.69 -17.41 -12.33
C HIS A 436 26.86 -16.49 -12.62
N PRO A 437 27.31 -15.67 -11.63
CA PRO A 437 28.53 -14.88 -11.81
C PRO A 437 29.75 -15.75 -12.01
#